data_25a02e515c23d77f97dd47a9df2d8904
#
_entry.id   25a02e515c23d77f97dd47a9df2d8904
#
_cell.length_a   1.000
_cell.length_b   1.000
_cell.length_c   1.000
_cell.angle_alpha   90.00
_cell.angle_beta   90.00
_cell.angle_gamma   90.00
#
_symmetry.space_group_name_H-M   'P 1'
#
loop_
_entity.id
_entity.type
_entity.pdbx_description
1 polymer ?
#
loop_
_entity_poly.entity_id
_entity_poly.type
_entity_poly.pdbx_seq_one_letter_code
_entity_poly.pdbx_strand_id
1 'polypeptide(L)'
;AHGTGTSLGDPIEVGAIGAVFGKTHSQEHPIIIGSAKSNIGHSEGAAGIAGLMKVVLQLQYGKIAPSLHLNQPNPYINWEQLPVQVATKLTSWPTNGKSRMAGVSSFGFSGTNAHIVLEETPSEVRTQNSIAIGTLHGKSLQNNVERPVHLLTLSAKTEKALEDLVSNYQNYLE
;
A
#
# COMPACT_ATOMS: atom_id res chain seq x y z
N ALA A 1 2.45 -5.52 5.36
CA ALA A 1 2.03 -5.96 6.70
C ALA A 1 1.59 -4.78 7.55
N HIS A 2 0.73 -5.03 8.54
CA HIS A 2 0.45 -4.07 9.61
C HIS A 2 1.73 -3.80 10.42
N GLY A 3 2.43 -4.86 10.83
CA GLY A 3 3.82 -4.82 11.27
C GLY A 3 4.12 -3.77 12.33
N THR A 4 3.56 -3.93 13.53
CA THR A 4 3.75 -2.99 14.65
C THR A 4 5.00 -3.27 15.49
N GLY A 5 5.69 -4.38 15.24
CA GLY A 5 6.88 -4.78 16.01
C GLY A 5 6.56 -5.37 17.37
N THR A 6 5.32 -5.84 17.60
CA THR A 6 4.92 -6.38 18.89
C THR A 6 5.18 -7.87 19.02
N SER A 7 5.45 -8.33 20.23
CA SER A 7 5.71 -9.75 20.52
C SER A 7 4.49 -10.68 20.27
N LEU A 8 3.30 -10.13 20.22
CA LEU A 8 2.06 -10.87 20.02
C LEU A 8 1.49 -10.67 18.61
N GLY A 9 1.39 -9.42 18.14
CA GLY A 9 0.72 -9.07 16.89
C GLY A 9 1.46 -9.58 15.66
N ASP A 10 2.76 -9.38 15.59
CA ASP A 10 3.56 -9.78 14.43
C ASP A 10 3.56 -11.30 14.21
N PRO A 11 3.71 -12.16 15.25
CA PRO A 11 3.60 -13.61 15.06
C PRO A 11 2.24 -14.07 14.53
N ILE A 12 1.15 -13.47 14.98
CA ILE A 12 -0.20 -13.78 14.51
C ILE A 12 -0.34 -13.37 13.03
N GLU A 13 0.07 -12.15 12.68
CA GLU A 13 0.00 -11.66 11.30
C GLU A 13 0.86 -12.52 10.35
N VAL A 14 2.14 -12.72 10.69
CA VAL A 14 3.07 -13.47 9.85
C VAL A 14 2.67 -14.94 9.76
N GLY A 15 2.18 -15.52 10.84
CA GLY A 15 1.62 -16.88 10.86
C GLY A 15 0.43 -17.01 9.91
N ALA A 16 -0.50 -16.07 9.92
CA ALA A 16 -1.65 -16.04 9.01
C ALA A 16 -1.22 -15.89 7.54
N ILE A 17 -0.26 -15.02 7.25
CA ILE A 17 0.34 -14.88 5.92
C ILE A 17 0.95 -16.22 5.47
N GLY A 18 1.75 -16.84 6.33
CA GLY A 18 2.36 -18.14 6.03
C GLY A 18 1.33 -19.26 5.79
N ALA A 19 0.24 -19.30 6.56
CA ALA A 19 -0.83 -20.27 6.38
C ALA A 19 -1.57 -20.11 5.03
N VAL A 20 -1.80 -18.88 4.59
CA VAL A 20 -2.47 -18.57 3.32
C VAL A 20 -1.53 -18.85 2.14
N PHE A 21 -0.31 -18.35 2.17
CA PHE A 21 0.61 -18.39 1.05
C PHE A 21 1.53 -19.63 1.01
N GLY A 22 1.59 -20.42 2.08
CA GLY A 22 2.44 -21.61 2.15
C GLY A 22 2.13 -22.70 1.12
N LYS A 23 0.96 -22.61 0.45
CA LYS A 23 0.63 -23.51 -0.68
C LYS A 23 1.23 -23.07 -2.02
N THR A 24 1.61 -21.81 -2.15
CA THR A 24 2.05 -21.20 -3.42
C THR A 24 3.44 -20.59 -3.34
N HIS A 25 3.98 -20.43 -2.16
CA HIS A 25 5.30 -19.88 -1.88
C HIS A 25 6.16 -20.86 -1.07
N SER A 26 7.48 -20.73 -1.17
CA SER A 26 8.45 -21.54 -0.45
C SER A 26 9.56 -20.64 0.13
N GLN A 27 10.49 -21.22 0.89
CA GLN A 27 11.68 -20.50 1.36
C GLN A 27 12.55 -19.97 0.21
N GLU A 28 12.58 -20.66 -0.92
CA GLU A 28 13.31 -20.24 -2.11
C GLU A 28 12.62 -19.11 -2.86
N HIS A 29 11.28 -19.05 -2.76
CA HIS A 29 10.41 -18.05 -3.36
C HIS A 29 9.44 -17.49 -2.34
N PRO A 30 9.93 -16.76 -1.32
CA PRO A 30 9.10 -16.29 -0.22
C PRO A 30 8.20 -15.13 -0.64
N ILE A 31 7.09 -14.96 0.07
CA ILE A 31 6.35 -13.71 0.04
C ILE A 31 7.15 -12.62 0.77
N ILE A 32 7.33 -11.49 0.12
CA ILE A 32 8.07 -10.37 0.71
C ILE A 32 7.12 -9.49 1.50
N ILE A 33 7.44 -9.25 2.76
CA ILE A 33 6.67 -8.37 3.63
C ILE A 33 7.47 -7.13 4.05
N GLY A 34 6.76 -6.08 4.42
CA GLY A 34 7.34 -4.85 4.95
C GLY A 34 6.27 -3.99 5.62
N SER A 35 6.68 -2.97 6.33
CA SER A 35 5.80 -2.00 6.97
C SER A 35 6.25 -0.56 6.71
N ALA A 36 5.31 0.36 6.55
CA ALA A 36 5.59 1.79 6.46
C ALA A 36 5.99 2.38 7.84
N LYS A 37 5.66 1.68 8.93
CA LYS A 37 5.90 2.16 10.29
C LYS A 37 7.38 2.32 10.64
N SER A 38 8.26 1.55 10.00
CA SER A 38 9.70 1.74 10.16
C SER A 38 10.22 3.06 9.58
N ASN A 39 9.45 3.70 8.67
CA ASN A 39 9.80 4.98 8.05
C ASN A 39 9.19 6.18 8.78
N ILE A 40 7.92 6.08 9.19
CA ILE A 40 7.12 7.23 9.67
C ILE A 40 6.48 7.02 11.04
N GLY A 41 6.76 5.89 11.71
CA GLY A 41 6.10 5.52 12.96
C GLY A 41 4.68 4.99 12.75
N HIS A 42 3.99 4.72 13.85
CA HIS A 42 2.60 4.26 13.82
C HIS A 42 1.65 5.45 13.76
N SER A 43 1.09 5.72 12.60
CA SER A 43 0.16 6.82 12.35
C SER A 43 -1.30 6.49 12.72
N GLU A 44 -1.52 5.48 13.59
CA GLU A 44 -2.83 5.08 14.14
C GLU A 44 -3.93 4.98 13.09
N GLY A 45 -4.93 5.85 13.12
CA GLY A 45 -6.02 5.85 12.15
C GLY A 45 -5.60 6.05 10.69
N ALA A 46 -4.41 6.62 10.44
CA ALA A 46 -3.84 6.77 9.11
C ALA A 46 -2.89 5.63 8.69
N ALA A 47 -2.65 4.63 9.56
CA ALA A 47 -1.65 3.58 9.28
C ALA A 47 -2.00 2.73 8.05
N GLY A 48 -3.28 2.45 7.83
CA GLY A 48 -3.74 1.71 6.65
C GLY A 48 -3.48 2.46 5.35
N ILE A 49 -3.82 3.76 5.31
CA ILE A 49 -3.58 4.58 4.11
C ILE A 49 -2.08 4.80 3.85
N ALA A 50 -1.26 4.94 4.89
CA ALA A 50 0.18 5.03 4.74
C ALA A 50 0.78 3.75 4.11
N GLY A 51 0.31 2.57 4.53
CA GLY A 51 0.66 1.29 3.92
C GLY A 51 0.21 1.20 2.46
N LEU A 52 -1.01 1.64 2.16
CA LEU A 52 -1.55 1.71 0.80
C LEU A 52 -0.68 2.59 -0.11
N MET A 53 -0.35 3.80 0.33
CA MET A 53 0.49 4.73 -0.43
C MET A 53 1.87 4.13 -0.72
N LYS A 54 2.48 3.48 0.28
CA LYS A 54 3.76 2.78 0.10
C LYS A 54 3.66 1.72 -1.01
N VAL A 55 2.61 0.89 -0.99
CA VAL A 55 2.41 -0.17 -2.00
C VAL A 55 2.16 0.42 -3.39
N VAL A 56 1.34 1.46 -3.52
CA VAL A 56 1.10 2.14 -4.80
C VAL A 56 2.41 2.64 -5.40
N LEU A 57 3.25 3.30 -4.60
CA LEU A 57 4.57 3.77 -5.05
C LEU A 57 5.47 2.59 -5.45
N GLN A 58 5.47 1.50 -4.70
CA GLN A 58 6.26 0.30 -5.03
C GLN A 58 5.82 -0.32 -6.36
N LEU A 59 4.53 -0.39 -6.63
CA LEU A 59 3.98 -0.85 -7.91
C LEU A 59 4.39 0.08 -9.06
N GLN A 60 4.29 1.40 -8.87
CA GLN A 60 4.67 2.40 -9.86
C GLN A 60 6.15 2.33 -10.24
N TYR A 61 7.03 2.21 -9.24
CA TYR A 61 8.47 2.18 -9.44
C TYR A 61 9.02 0.78 -9.72
N GLY A 62 8.22 -0.27 -9.62
CA GLY A 62 8.66 -1.67 -9.78
C GLY A 62 9.76 -2.06 -8.78
N LYS A 63 9.69 -1.54 -7.56
CA LYS A 63 10.69 -1.76 -6.51
C LYS A 63 10.01 -1.97 -5.16
N ILE A 64 10.57 -2.86 -4.36
CA ILE A 64 10.14 -3.09 -2.97
C ILE A 64 11.08 -2.31 -2.05
N ALA A 65 10.52 -1.33 -1.34
CA ALA A 65 11.27 -0.52 -0.39
C ALA A 65 11.51 -1.31 0.92
N PRO A 66 12.66 -1.13 1.57
CA PRO A 66 12.99 -1.85 2.79
C PRO A 66 12.13 -1.42 3.98
N SER A 67 11.98 -2.34 4.93
CA SER A 67 11.68 -2.02 6.33
C SER A 67 12.99 -1.63 7.01
N LEU A 68 13.03 -0.42 7.57
CA LEU A 68 14.23 0.12 8.19
C LEU A 68 14.41 -0.44 9.62
N HIS A 69 15.63 -0.37 10.12
CA HIS A 69 15.99 -0.67 11.52
C HIS A 69 15.72 -2.12 11.95
N LEU A 70 15.62 -3.07 11.00
CA LEU A 70 15.53 -4.48 11.33
C LEU A 70 16.92 -5.03 11.67
N ASN A 71 17.32 -4.90 12.92
CA ASN A 71 18.60 -5.42 13.42
C ASN A 71 18.48 -6.88 13.85
N GLN A 72 17.33 -7.25 14.40
CA GLN A 72 17.05 -8.61 14.85
C GLN A 72 15.59 -8.96 14.51
N PRO A 73 15.36 -10.08 13.79
CA PRO A 73 14.01 -10.57 13.55
C PRO A 73 13.28 -10.90 14.85
N ASN A 74 11.95 -10.77 14.85
CA ASN A 74 11.13 -11.12 16.01
C ASN A 74 11.34 -12.59 16.36
N PRO A 75 11.81 -12.93 17.58
CA PRO A 75 12.14 -14.30 17.99
C PRO A 75 10.90 -15.18 18.19
N TYR A 76 9.72 -14.61 18.28
CA TYR A 76 8.47 -15.36 18.42
C TYR A 76 7.89 -15.83 17.08
N ILE A 77 8.55 -15.50 15.95
CA ILE A 77 8.17 -15.96 14.61
C ILE A 77 9.15 -17.05 14.17
N ASN A 78 8.59 -18.17 13.75
CA ASN A 78 9.40 -19.27 13.20
C ASN A 78 9.69 -19.01 11.71
N TRP A 79 10.65 -18.13 11.45
CA TRP A 79 11.04 -17.70 10.12
C TRP A 79 11.50 -18.83 9.19
N GLU A 80 12.08 -19.88 9.76
CA GLU A 80 12.60 -21.01 9.00
C GLU A 80 11.50 -21.90 8.42
N GLN A 81 10.31 -21.88 9.03
CA GLN A 81 9.18 -22.71 8.60
C GLN A 81 8.15 -21.94 7.76
N LEU A 82 8.27 -20.64 7.67
CA LEU A 82 7.31 -19.79 6.96
C LEU A 82 7.89 -19.28 5.64
N PRO A 83 7.16 -19.34 4.52
CA PRO A 83 7.61 -18.83 3.23
C PRO A 83 7.48 -17.30 3.18
N VAL A 84 8.06 -16.62 4.17
CA VAL A 84 7.93 -15.16 4.37
C VAL A 84 9.30 -14.55 4.62
N GLN A 85 9.59 -13.45 3.98
CA GLN A 85 10.83 -12.70 4.16
C GLN A 85 10.56 -11.21 4.33
N VAL A 86 11.23 -10.57 5.29
CA VAL A 86 11.15 -9.10 5.44
C VAL A 86 12.10 -8.43 4.44
N ALA A 87 11.59 -7.43 3.72
CA ALA A 87 12.42 -6.60 2.86
C ALA A 87 13.39 -5.77 3.72
N THR A 88 14.70 -6.05 3.65
CA THR A 88 15.75 -5.32 4.39
C THR A 88 16.56 -4.39 3.51
N LYS A 89 16.43 -4.49 2.20
CA LYS A 89 17.10 -3.64 1.20
C LYS A 89 16.15 -3.32 0.07
N LEU A 90 16.44 -2.24 -0.66
CA LEU A 90 15.71 -1.90 -1.88
C LEU A 90 15.88 -3.02 -2.90
N THR A 91 14.78 -3.65 -3.28
CA THR A 91 14.78 -4.83 -4.15
C THR A 91 13.98 -4.53 -5.41
N SER A 92 14.48 -4.96 -6.56
CA SER A 92 13.72 -4.92 -7.81
C SER A 92 12.52 -5.85 -7.72
N TRP A 93 11.39 -5.42 -8.26
CA TRP A 93 10.16 -6.22 -8.32
C TRP A 93 9.82 -6.52 -9.79
N PRO A 94 10.39 -7.56 -10.37
CA PRO A 94 10.14 -7.91 -11.78
C PRO A 94 8.70 -8.40 -11.97
N THR A 95 8.15 -8.16 -13.16
CA THR A 95 6.80 -8.65 -13.53
C THR A 95 6.79 -10.14 -13.89
N ASN A 96 7.90 -10.65 -14.44
CA ASN A 96 8.02 -12.04 -14.93
C ASN A 96 6.83 -12.46 -15.83
N GLY A 97 6.30 -11.51 -16.61
CA GLY A 97 5.16 -11.74 -17.51
C GLY A 97 3.78 -11.74 -16.80
N LYS A 98 3.71 -11.39 -15.50
CA LYS A 98 2.47 -11.25 -14.74
C LYS A 98 2.41 -9.88 -14.08
N SER A 99 1.20 -9.34 -13.88
CA SER A 99 1.01 -8.13 -13.09
C SER A 99 1.52 -8.32 -11.66
N ARG A 100 2.16 -7.29 -11.11
CA ARG A 100 2.54 -7.27 -9.70
C ARG A 100 1.30 -7.15 -8.84
N MET A 101 1.26 -7.94 -7.77
CA MET A 101 0.15 -7.90 -6.81
C MET A 101 0.71 -7.72 -5.39
N ALA A 102 -0.01 -6.97 -4.58
CA ALA A 102 0.33 -6.78 -3.17
C ALA A 102 -0.90 -6.70 -2.29
N GLY A 103 -0.77 -7.17 -1.05
CA GLY A 103 -1.77 -6.99 0.00
C GLY A 103 -1.35 -5.92 1.01
N VAL A 104 -2.31 -5.19 1.54
CA VAL A 104 -2.12 -4.25 2.66
C VAL A 104 -3.04 -4.63 3.79
N SER A 105 -2.48 -4.90 4.96
CA SER A 105 -3.23 -5.19 6.19
C SER A 105 -3.20 -4.01 7.14
N SER A 106 -4.31 -3.74 7.80
CA SER A 106 -4.41 -2.78 8.88
C SER A 106 -5.34 -3.32 9.96
N PHE A 107 -4.84 -3.38 11.20
CA PHE A 107 -5.57 -3.93 12.34
C PHE A 107 -5.77 -2.85 13.39
N GLY A 108 -7.04 -2.55 13.70
CA GLY A 108 -7.40 -1.59 14.72
C GLY A 108 -7.31 -2.18 16.12
N PHE A 109 -6.98 -1.35 17.10
CA PHE A 109 -6.87 -1.74 18.51
C PHE A 109 -8.18 -2.35 19.07
N SER A 110 -9.33 -1.90 18.56
CA SER A 110 -10.67 -2.40 18.92
C SER A 110 -11.07 -3.71 18.21
N GLY A 111 -10.17 -4.33 17.43
CA GLY A 111 -10.42 -5.56 16.68
C GLY A 111 -10.97 -5.36 15.26
N THR A 112 -11.08 -4.14 14.78
CA THR A 112 -11.40 -3.87 13.37
C THR A 112 -10.22 -4.26 12.49
N ASN A 113 -10.44 -5.19 11.57
CA ASN A 113 -9.44 -5.67 10.63
C ASN A 113 -9.82 -5.27 9.21
N ALA A 114 -8.86 -4.76 8.45
CA ALA A 114 -8.98 -4.48 7.04
C ALA A 114 -7.83 -5.09 6.26
N HIS A 115 -8.13 -5.68 5.11
CA HIS A 115 -7.14 -6.15 4.16
C HIS A 115 -7.60 -5.79 2.75
N ILE A 116 -6.70 -5.21 1.96
CA ILE A 116 -6.96 -4.87 0.56
C ILE A 116 -5.88 -5.47 -0.32
N VAL A 117 -6.26 -5.87 -1.52
CA VAL A 117 -5.34 -6.37 -2.54
C VAL A 117 -5.27 -5.35 -3.66
N LEU A 118 -4.05 -5.06 -4.11
CA LEU A 118 -3.76 -4.17 -5.22
C LEU A 118 -3.07 -4.96 -6.32
N GLU A 119 -3.37 -4.60 -7.54
CA GLU A 119 -2.71 -5.12 -8.74
C GLU A 119 -2.14 -3.96 -9.55
N GLU A 120 -1.01 -4.19 -10.18
CA GLU A 120 -0.43 -3.24 -11.13
C GLU A 120 -1.36 -3.05 -12.34
N THR A 121 -1.55 -1.81 -12.74
CA THR A 121 -2.31 -1.50 -13.96
C THR A 121 -1.64 -2.14 -15.18
N PRO A 122 -2.38 -2.85 -16.06
CA PRO A 122 -1.84 -3.39 -17.30
C PRO A 122 -1.09 -2.33 -18.12
N SER A 123 0.01 -2.73 -18.76
CA SER A 123 0.90 -1.82 -19.51
C SER A 123 0.20 -1.06 -20.64
N GLU A 124 -0.82 -1.65 -21.27
CA GLU A 124 -1.61 -1.01 -22.32
C GLU A 124 -2.42 0.20 -21.79
N VAL A 125 -2.92 0.12 -20.57
CA VAL A 125 -3.64 1.23 -19.92
C VAL A 125 -2.66 2.28 -19.41
N ARG A 126 -1.45 1.87 -19.04
CA ARG A 126 -0.41 2.77 -18.52
C ARG A 126 0.11 3.75 -19.58
N THR A 127 0.19 3.33 -20.83
CA THR A 127 0.57 4.20 -21.96
C THR A 127 -0.50 5.24 -22.31
N GLN A 128 -1.78 4.94 -22.06
CA GLN A 128 -2.88 5.88 -22.32
C GLN A 128 -3.12 6.87 -21.17
N ASN A 129 -2.75 6.52 -19.93
CA ASN A 129 -3.01 7.31 -18.71
C ASN A 129 -1.75 7.89 -18.06
N SER A 130 -0.58 7.84 -18.69
CA SER A 130 0.68 8.36 -18.14
C SER A 130 0.72 9.89 -17.98
N ILE A 131 -0.40 10.57 -18.15
CA ILE A 131 -0.52 12.04 -18.06
C ILE A 131 -0.83 12.53 -16.62
N ALA A 132 -1.24 11.67 -15.68
CA ALA A 132 -1.94 12.16 -14.50
C ALA A 132 -1.13 12.28 -13.19
N ILE A 133 0.12 11.82 -13.08
CA ILE A 133 0.86 11.80 -11.79
C ILE A 133 2.24 12.49 -11.88
N GLY A 134 2.50 13.23 -12.93
CA GLY A 134 3.79 13.92 -13.14
C GLY A 134 4.01 15.22 -12.36
N THR A 135 3.09 15.66 -11.50
CA THR A 135 3.08 17.03 -10.96
C THR A 135 3.83 17.23 -9.65
N LEU A 136 4.44 16.20 -9.05
CA LEU A 136 5.16 16.37 -7.77
C LEU A 136 6.66 16.73 -7.92
N HIS A 137 7.20 16.87 -9.11
CA HIS A 137 8.61 17.24 -9.33
C HIS A 137 8.77 18.33 -10.39
N GLY A 138 8.07 19.44 -10.27
CA GLY A 138 8.43 20.75 -10.86
C GLY A 138 8.90 20.80 -12.32
N LYS A 139 8.65 19.77 -13.15
CA LYS A 139 8.89 19.84 -14.60
C LYS A 139 7.56 19.75 -15.33
N SER A 140 7.16 20.88 -15.87
CA SER A 140 6.04 21.02 -16.80
C SER A 140 6.20 20.05 -17.96
N LEU A 141 5.34 19.02 -18.02
CA LEU A 141 5.12 18.27 -19.25
C LEU A 141 4.14 19.08 -20.10
N GLN A 142 4.67 19.78 -21.09
CA GLN A 142 3.89 20.42 -22.16
C GLN A 142 3.24 19.30 -22.97
N ASN A 143 1.99 19.02 -22.68
CA ASN A 143 0.90 18.45 -23.46
C ASN A 143 -0.18 17.95 -22.50
N ASN A 144 -0.74 18.88 -21.70
CA ASN A 144 -1.95 18.60 -20.94
C ASN A 144 -3.14 18.56 -21.91
N VAL A 145 -3.54 17.37 -22.31
CA VAL A 145 -4.94 17.18 -22.69
C VAL A 145 -5.71 17.13 -21.39
N GLU A 146 -6.18 18.27 -20.92
CA GLU A 146 -7.02 18.39 -19.76
C GLU A 146 -8.30 17.56 -19.98
N ARG A 147 -8.64 16.73 -19.01
CA ARG A 147 -9.89 15.95 -19.11
C ARG A 147 -11.06 16.93 -19.09
N PRO A 148 -12.02 16.80 -20.00
CA PRO A 148 -13.16 17.72 -20.05
C PRO A 148 -14.08 17.62 -18.83
N VAL A 149 -13.94 16.55 -18.03
CA VAL A 149 -14.75 16.28 -16.82
C VAL A 149 -13.90 15.60 -15.76
N HIS A 150 -14.01 16.09 -14.54
CA HIS A 150 -13.41 15.50 -13.34
C HIS A 150 -14.48 14.96 -12.42
N LEU A 151 -14.27 13.79 -11.80
CA LEU A 151 -15.19 13.22 -10.82
C LEU A 151 -14.70 13.57 -9.40
N LEU A 152 -15.52 14.29 -8.66
CA LEU A 152 -15.34 14.53 -7.23
C LEU A 152 -16.46 13.78 -6.48
N THR A 153 -16.09 12.83 -5.62
CA THR A 153 -17.05 12.13 -4.76
C THR A 153 -17.06 12.76 -3.39
N LEU A 154 -18.26 13.11 -2.90
CA LEU A 154 -18.47 13.72 -1.59
C LEU A 154 -19.44 12.85 -0.79
N SER A 155 -19.20 12.74 0.52
CA SER A 155 -20.11 12.05 1.44
C SER A 155 -20.18 12.78 2.77
N ALA A 156 -21.35 12.71 3.44
CA ALA A 156 -21.56 13.26 4.78
C ALA A 156 -22.57 12.40 5.56
N LYS A 157 -22.61 12.60 6.90
CA LYS A 157 -23.51 11.84 7.77
C LYS A 157 -24.98 12.24 7.65
N THR A 158 -25.27 13.44 7.18
CA THR A 158 -26.63 13.96 7.00
C THR A 158 -26.74 14.64 5.63
N GLU A 159 -27.96 14.70 5.09
CA GLU A 159 -28.25 15.36 3.83
C GLU A 159 -27.82 16.83 3.85
N LYS A 160 -28.21 17.55 4.91
CA LYS A 160 -27.82 18.96 5.09
C LYS A 160 -26.29 19.17 5.09
N ALA A 161 -25.56 18.30 5.78
CA ALA A 161 -24.08 18.39 5.79
C ALA A 161 -23.47 18.08 4.41
N LEU A 162 -24.12 17.24 3.61
CA LEU A 162 -23.71 16.98 2.24
C LEU A 162 -23.96 18.18 1.33
N GLU A 163 -25.13 18.84 1.45
CA GLU A 163 -25.46 20.07 0.73
C GLU A 163 -24.49 21.20 1.04
N ASP A 164 -24.19 21.42 2.34
CA ASP A 164 -23.23 22.42 2.80
C ASP A 164 -21.83 22.12 2.23
N LEU A 165 -21.43 20.83 2.21
CA LEU A 165 -20.14 20.41 1.65
C LEU A 165 -20.07 20.65 0.15
N VAL A 166 -21.12 20.31 -0.61
CA VAL A 166 -21.21 20.56 -2.06
C VAL A 166 -21.08 22.06 -2.35
N SER A 167 -21.85 22.88 -1.62
CA SER A 167 -21.82 24.34 -1.78
C SER A 167 -20.44 24.95 -1.50
N ASN A 168 -19.75 24.45 -0.46
CA ASN A 168 -18.39 24.90 -0.14
C ASN A 168 -17.39 24.55 -1.25
N TYR A 169 -17.49 23.35 -1.83
CA TYR A 169 -16.62 22.97 -2.94
C TYR A 169 -16.93 23.72 -4.22
N GLN A 170 -18.21 24.00 -4.52
CA GLN A 170 -18.58 24.84 -5.67
C GLN A 170 -17.95 26.24 -5.56
N ASN A 171 -18.09 26.89 -4.40
CA ASN A 171 -17.49 28.20 -4.15
C ASN A 171 -15.96 28.21 -4.17
N TYR A 172 -15.33 27.08 -3.90
CA TYR A 172 -13.84 26.95 -3.92
C TYR A 172 -13.29 26.74 -5.34
N LEU A 173 -14.10 26.12 -6.23
CA LEU A 173 -13.69 25.78 -7.59
C LEU A 173 -14.02 26.87 -8.62
N GLU A 174 -14.86 27.86 -8.27
CA GLU A 174 -15.08 29.10 -9.03
C GLU A 174 -13.98 30.13 -8.80
#